data_1458e7e3edfbe263bb5f4718a17b7a3e
#
_entry.id   1458e7e3edfbe263bb5f4718a17b7a3e
#
_cell.length_a   1.000
_cell.length_b   1.000
_cell.length_c   1.000
_cell.angle_alpha   90.00
_cell.angle_beta   90.00
_cell.angle_gamma   90.00
#
_symmetry.space_group_name_H-M   'P 1'
#
loop_
_entity.id
_entity.type
_entity.pdbx_description
1 polymer ?
#
loop_
_entity_poly.entity_id
_entity_poly.type
_entity_poly.pdbx_seq_one_letter_code
_entity_poly.pdbx_strand_id
1 'polypeptide(L)'
;MDIDTKALLAVLSHMHPAWEPRVLDSRVKYFMRQGWPSPAVTAGRGLKVRLGVDDVMRFVLVHELLDAMVPPGPAAAMIDASWTDLRAALAGVWSERGTRTAALPILVRMRSVDADDGDGGGTAVAATGDDVRRWLGGHGGSRRLLVLDAMRLIRGFGAAVVDTMAPQLARSFVAAVDEWVVAS
;
A
#
# COMPACT_ATOMS: atom_id res chain seq x y z
N MET A 1 -1.80 5.53 17.30
CA MET A 1 -0.96 6.70 16.92
C MET A 1 -1.27 7.07 15.49
N ASP A 2 -1.50 8.36 15.22
CA ASP A 2 -1.88 8.85 13.88
C ASP A 2 -0.89 9.90 13.42
N ILE A 3 -0.66 9.98 12.09
CA ILE A 3 0.15 11.01 11.45
C ILE A 3 -0.73 11.98 10.65
N ASP A 4 -0.19 13.14 10.32
CA ASP A 4 -0.88 14.09 9.44
C ASP A 4 -0.50 13.87 7.97
N THR A 5 -1.22 14.52 7.08
CA THR A 5 -0.98 14.43 5.62
C THR A 5 0.43 14.89 5.24
N LYS A 6 1.02 15.85 5.98
CA LYS A 6 2.38 16.33 5.71
C LYS A 6 3.41 15.24 5.96
N ALA A 7 3.28 14.50 7.07
CA ALA A 7 4.16 13.37 7.39
C ALA A 7 3.98 12.24 6.37
N LEU A 8 2.74 11.91 5.98
CA LEU A 8 2.49 10.93 4.90
C LEU A 8 3.19 11.33 3.60
N LEU A 9 3.05 12.59 3.16
CA LEU A 9 3.69 13.07 1.93
C LEU A 9 5.22 13.01 2.00
N ALA A 10 5.82 13.27 3.16
CA ALA A 10 7.26 13.15 3.34
C ALA A 10 7.71 11.68 3.16
N VAL A 11 6.99 10.72 3.76
CA VAL A 11 7.25 9.28 3.60
C VAL A 11 7.11 8.87 2.14
N LEU A 12 6.00 9.21 1.48
CA LEU A 12 5.77 8.86 0.07
C LEU A 12 6.82 9.48 -0.87
N SER A 13 7.24 10.73 -0.63
CA SER A 13 8.28 11.37 -1.43
C SER A 13 9.64 10.68 -1.27
N HIS A 14 9.95 10.15 -0.10
CA HIS A 14 11.16 9.38 0.14
C HIS A 14 11.10 8.01 -0.58
N MET A 15 9.95 7.35 -0.56
CA MET A 15 9.75 6.05 -1.21
C MET A 15 9.72 6.16 -2.74
N HIS A 16 9.21 7.26 -3.27
CA HIS A 16 9.03 7.50 -4.72
C HIS A 16 9.79 8.76 -5.17
N PRO A 17 11.13 8.78 -5.12
CA PRO A 17 11.93 9.98 -5.41
C PRO A 17 11.85 10.44 -6.87
N ALA A 18 11.38 9.59 -7.77
CA ALA A 18 11.17 9.94 -9.18
C ALA A 18 9.92 10.80 -9.41
N TRP A 19 9.03 10.93 -8.41
CA TRP A 19 7.79 11.67 -8.54
C TRP A 19 7.92 13.07 -7.95
N GLU A 20 7.43 14.05 -8.70
CA GLU A 20 7.37 15.42 -8.19
C GLU A 20 6.45 15.49 -6.95
N PRO A 21 6.84 16.21 -5.89
CA PRO A 21 6.04 16.35 -4.66
C PRO A 21 4.61 16.87 -4.91
N ARG A 22 4.43 17.73 -5.93
CA ARG A 22 3.10 18.24 -6.33
C ARG A 22 2.19 17.14 -6.88
N VAL A 23 2.77 16.18 -7.59
CA VAL A 23 2.02 15.03 -8.14
C VAL A 23 1.56 14.13 -7.01
N LEU A 24 2.44 13.81 -6.06
CA LEU A 24 2.09 13.03 -4.86
C LEU A 24 1.00 13.72 -4.05
N ASP A 25 1.14 15.01 -3.76
CA ASP A 25 0.13 15.80 -3.03
C ASP A 25 -1.24 15.78 -3.74
N SER A 26 -1.23 15.96 -5.06
CA SER A 26 -2.46 15.93 -5.87
C SER A 26 -3.14 14.56 -5.83
N ARG A 27 -2.38 13.46 -5.86
CA ARG A 27 -2.90 12.09 -5.77
C ARG A 27 -3.45 11.78 -4.39
N VAL A 28 -2.72 12.11 -3.33
CA VAL A 28 -3.21 11.95 -1.95
C VAL A 28 -4.53 12.72 -1.77
N LYS A 29 -4.58 13.99 -2.20
CA LYS A 29 -5.82 14.80 -2.15
C LYS A 29 -6.95 14.24 -3.00
N TYR A 30 -6.65 13.63 -4.15
CA TYR A 30 -7.64 12.95 -4.97
C TYR A 30 -8.34 11.85 -4.19
N PHE A 31 -7.58 10.90 -3.61
CA PHE A 31 -8.13 9.80 -2.84
C PHE A 31 -8.92 10.31 -1.61
N MET A 32 -8.35 11.25 -0.87
CA MET A 32 -9.04 11.82 0.30
C MET A 32 -10.38 12.48 -0.05
N ARG A 33 -10.49 13.14 -1.21
CA ARG A 33 -11.77 13.71 -1.69
C ARG A 33 -12.79 12.63 -2.05
N GLN A 34 -12.35 11.43 -2.40
CA GLN A 34 -13.21 10.27 -2.63
C GLN A 34 -13.59 9.55 -1.32
N GLY A 35 -13.16 10.04 -0.15
CA GLY A 35 -13.37 9.37 1.14
C GLY A 35 -12.52 8.11 1.31
N TRP A 36 -11.42 7.98 0.58
CA TRP A 36 -10.50 6.86 0.66
C TRP A 36 -9.20 7.26 1.38
N PRO A 37 -8.56 6.38 2.15
CA PRO A 37 -8.83 4.94 2.37
C PRO A 37 -9.92 4.63 3.38
N SER A 38 -10.40 5.60 4.12
CA SER A 38 -11.55 5.42 5.03
C SER A 38 -12.38 6.71 5.10
N PRO A 39 -13.70 6.62 5.42
CA PRO A 39 -14.55 7.80 5.58
C PRO A 39 -14.08 8.79 6.66
N ALA A 40 -13.32 8.32 7.66
CA ALA A 40 -12.75 9.15 8.72
C ALA A 40 -11.69 10.14 8.20
N VAL A 41 -11.15 9.89 6.99
CA VAL A 41 -10.16 10.76 6.33
C VAL A 41 -10.79 12.06 5.80
N THR A 42 -12.12 12.09 5.59
CA THR A 42 -12.84 13.31 5.25
C THR A 42 -13.02 14.19 6.49
N ALA A 43 -11.98 14.89 6.87
CA ALA A 43 -12.11 15.90 7.90
C ALA A 43 -12.96 17.06 7.40
N GLY A 44 -13.98 17.43 8.18
CA GLY A 44 -14.76 18.65 7.94
C GLY A 44 -13.85 19.89 7.87
N ARG A 45 -14.37 21.01 7.35
CA ARG A 45 -13.61 22.27 7.24
C ARG A 45 -12.93 22.62 8.57
N GLY A 46 -11.61 22.75 8.55
CA GLY A 46 -10.80 23.16 9.70
C GLY A 46 -10.27 22.04 10.59
N LEU A 47 -10.66 20.78 10.40
CA LEU A 47 -10.08 19.66 11.12
C LEU A 47 -8.84 19.12 10.37
N LYS A 48 -7.74 18.91 11.11
CA LYS A 48 -6.56 18.22 10.56
C LYS A 48 -6.89 16.74 10.37
N VAL A 49 -6.71 16.26 9.15
CA VAL A 49 -6.80 14.82 8.86
C VAL A 49 -5.76 14.06 9.69
N ARG A 50 -6.19 12.98 10.30
CA ARG A 50 -5.37 12.05 11.06
C ARG A 50 -5.44 10.69 10.40
N LEU A 51 -4.28 10.12 10.11
CA LEU A 51 -4.14 8.86 9.38
C LEU A 51 -3.57 7.80 10.32
N GLY A 52 -4.33 6.77 10.57
CA GLY A 52 -3.88 5.60 11.30
C GLY A 52 -2.94 4.72 10.47
N VAL A 53 -2.40 3.66 11.06
CA VAL A 53 -1.47 2.74 10.39
C VAL A 53 -2.12 2.10 9.16
N ASP A 54 -3.38 1.65 9.26
CA ASP A 54 -4.14 1.10 8.13
C ASP A 54 -4.23 2.08 6.96
N ASP A 55 -4.56 3.34 7.25
CA ASP A 55 -4.68 4.37 6.20
C ASP A 55 -3.34 4.61 5.51
N VAL A 56 -2.26 4.69 6.29
CA VAL A 56 -0.90 4.92 5.77
C VAL A 56 -0.46 3.75 4.90
N MET A 57 -0.65 2.51 5.34
CA MET A 57 -0.28 1.32 4.56
C MET A 57 -1.09 1.20 3.26
N ARG A 58 -2.37 1.55 3.27
CA ARG A 58 -3.17 1.63 2.04
C ARG A 58 -2.63 2.69 1.08
N PHE A 59 -2.25 3.88 1.59
CA PHE A 59 -1.61 4.91 0.76
C PHE A 59 -0.28 4.45 0.18
N VAL A 60 0.55 3.73 0.94
CA VAL A 60 1.80 3.16 0.44
C VAL A 60 1.52 2.18 -0.70
N LEU A 61 0.61 1.22 -0.50
CA LEU A 61 0.26 0.23 -1.53
C LEU A 61 -0.35 0.85 -2.79
N VAL A 62 -1.27 1.83 -2.64
CA VAL A 62 -1.88 2.46 -3.82
C VAL A 62 -0.85 3.18 -4.65
N HIS A 63 0.16 3.82 -4.04
CA HIS A 63 1.22 4.50 -4.79
C HIS A 63 2.14 3.52 -5.52
N GLU A 64 2.43 2.34 -4.96
CA GLU A 64 3.11 1.26 -5.69
C GLU A 64 2.32 0.80 -6.92
N LEU A 65 1.00 0.64 -6.78
CA LEU A 65 0.14 0.29 -7.92
C LEU A 65 0.09 1.39 -8.99
N LEU A 66 0.05 2.66 -8.58
CA LEU A 66 0.09 3.80 -9.49
C LEU A 66 1.44 3.89 -10.21
N ASP A 67 2.54 3.58 -9.53
CA ASP A 67 3.89 3.51 -10.13
C ASP A 67 3.96 2.40 -11.19
N ALA A 68 3.26 1.30 -10.94
CA ALA A 68 3.06 0.21 -11.91
C ALA A 68 1.99 0.51 -12.98
N MET A 69 1.59 1.77 -13.14
CA MET A 69 0.63 2.24 -14.15
C MET A 69 -0.79 1.70 -13.98
N VAL A 70 -1.19 1.26 -12.78
CA VAL A 70 -2.58 0.92 -12.48
C VAL A 70 -3.39 2.20 -12.28
N PRO A 71 -4.54 2.38 -12.94
CA PRO A 71 -5.36 3.58 -12.74
C PRO A 71 -5.84 3.74 -11.30
N PRO A 72 -6.05 4.99 -10.80
CA PRO A 72 -6.36 5.25 -9.39
C PRO A 72 -7.60 4.52 -8.85
N GLY A 73 -8.71 4.53 -9.57
CA GLY A 73 -9.94 3.87 -9.14
C GLY A 73 -9.77 2.35 -8.98
N PRO A 74 -9.34 1.63 -10.03
CA PRO A 74 -9.00 0.22 -9.93
C PRO A 74 -7.98 -0.11 -8.84
N ALA A 75 -6.94 0.71 -8.64
CA ALA A 75 -5.94 0.49 -7.59
C ALA A 75 -6.57 0.53 -6.18
N ALA A 76 -7.38 1.54 -5.89
CA ALA A 76 -8.09 1.65 -4.62
C ALA A 76 -9.05 0.47 -4.40
N ALA A 77 -9.86 0.14 -5.42
CA ALA A 77 -10.82 -0.97 -5.35
C ALA A 77 -10.14 -2.33 -5.09
N MET A 78 -8.99 -2.60 -5.74
CA MET A 78 -8.22 -3.82 -5.50
C MET A 78 -7.70 -3.91 -4.06
N ILE A 79 -7.20 -2.81 -3.52
CA ILE A 79 -6.73 -2.76 -2.13
C ILE A 79 -7.88 -3.01 -1.17
N ASP A 80 -9.03 -2.36 -1.37
CA ASP A 80 -10.19 -2.52 -0.49
C ASP A 80 -10.74 -3.95 -0.52
N ALA A 81 -10.88 -4.55 -1.71
CA ALA A 81 -11.37 -5.90 -1.88
C ALA A 81 -10.45 -6.98 -1.24
N SER A 82 -9.15 -6.68 -1.09
CA SER A 82 -8.15 -7.63 -0.60
C SER A 82 -7.51 -7.18 0.72
N TRP A 83 -8.06 -6.17 1.39
CA TRP A 83 -7.37 -5.51 2.51
C TRP A 83 -7.01 -6.47 3.65
N THR A 84 -7.89 -7.38 4.01
CA THR A 84 -7.63 -8.34 5.08
C THR A 84 -6.38 -9.19 4.80
N ASP A 85 -6.27 -9.73 3.59
CA ASP A 85 -5.14 -10.57 3.19
C ASP A 85 -3.85 -9.75 3.04
N LEU A 86 -3.96 -8.55 2.46
CA LEU A 86 -2.84 -7.62 2.32
C LEU A 86 -2.31 -7.16 3.67
N ARG A 87 -3.20 -6.86 4.60
CA ARG A 87 -2.86 -6.47 5.96
C ARG A 87 -2.09 -7.57 6.67
N ALA A 88 -2.60 -8.80 6.64
CA ALA A 88 -1.93 -9.96 7.24
C ALA A 88 -0.54 -10.21 6.63
N ALA A 89 -0.42 -10.09 5.31
CA ALA A 89 0.86 -10.24 4.60
C ALA A 89 1.87 -9.15 5.00
N LEU A 90 1.46 -7.89 5.02
CA LEU A 90 2.32 -6.76 5.43
C LEU A 90 2.76 -6.88 6.89
N ALA A 91 1.84 -7.29 7.78
CA ALA A 91 2.12 -7.53 9.19
C ALA A 91 3.16 -8.65 9.37
N GLY A 92 3.03 -9.77 8.66
CA GLY A 92 4.01 -10.85 8.65
C GLY A 92 5.38 -10.38 8.19
N VAL A 93 5.45 -9.65 7.09
CA VAL A 93 6.70 -9.09 6.56
C VAL A 93 7.33 -8.08 7.51
N TRP A 94 6.53 -7.24 8.17
CA TRP A 94 7.02 -6.28 9.17
C TRP A 94 7.65 -6.99 10.36
N SER A 95 7.04 -8.07 10.85
CA SER A 95 7.58 -8.89 11.96
C SER A 95 8.95 -9.48 11.61
N GLU A 96 9.18 -9.83 10.34
CA GLU A 96 10.40 -10.44 9.84
C GLU A 96 11.43 -9.43 9.30
N ARG A 97 11.16 -8.12 9.35
CA ARG A 97 12.00 -7.08 8.71
C ARG A 97 13.46 -7.07 9.16
N GLY A 98 13.74 -7.58 10.35
CA GLY A 98 15.10 -7.71 10.91
C GLY A 98 15.79 -9.02 10.57
N THR A 99 15.10 -9.99 9.97
CA THR A 99 15.65 -11.31 9.59
C THR A 99 15.94 -11.34 8.09
N ARG A 100 16.80 -12.28 7.66
CA ARG A 100 17.12 -12.49 6.24
C ARG A 100 16.14 -13.42 5.53
N THR A 101 15.02 -13.75 6.13
CA THR A 101 14.06 -14.71 5.59
C THR A 101 13.45 -14.17 4.29
N ALA A 102 13.22 -15.05 3.33
CA ALA A 102 12.73 -14.71 2.02
C ALA A 102 11.35 -14.01 2.10
N ALA A 103 11.23 -12.88 1.44
CA ALA A 103 10.01 -12.11 1.36
C ALA A 103 8.87 -12.91 0.73
N LEU A 104 7.66 -12.75 1.27
CA LEU A 104 6.44 -13.16 0.60
C LEU A 104 6.09 -12.07 -0.43
N PRO A 105 6.11 -12.38 -1.73
CA PRO A 105 5.65 -11.43 -2.73
C PRO A 105 4.15 -11.20 -2.62
N ILE A 106 3.72 -9.94 -2.79
CA ILE A 106 2.32 -9.61 -3.00
C ILE A 106 2.05 -9.71 -4.49
N LEU A 107 1.17 -10.60 -4.88
CA LEU A 107 0.73 -10.74 -6.25
C LEU A 107 -0.53 -9.92 -6.49
N VAL A 108 -0.46 -9.03 -7.45
CA VAL A 108 -1.61 -8.27 -7.91
C VAL A 108 -2.07 -8.86 -9.25
N ARG A 109 -3.22 -9.52 -9.25
CA ARG A 109 -3.85 -10.03 -10.45
C ARG A 109 -4.70 -8.92 -11.06
N MET A 110 -4.31 -8.43 -12.22
CA MET A 110 -5.13 -7.51 -13.00
C MET A 110 -5.99 -8.33 -13.98
N ARG A 111 -7.31 -8.15 -13.93
CA ARG A 111 -8.18 -8.64 -15.02
C ARG A 111 -7.98 -7.76 -16.24
N SER A 112 -8.02 -8.37 -17.44
CA SER A 112 -8.07 -7.60 -18.69
C SER A 112 -9.36 -6.78 -18.73
N VAL A 113 -9.24 -5.54 -19.15
CA VAL A 113 -10.38 -4.64 -19.37
C VAL A 113 -11.29 -5.14 -20.51
N ASP A 114 -10.80 -6.07 -21.31
CA ASP A 114 -11.52 -6.65 -22.46
C ASP A 114 -12.43 -7.83 -22.09
N ALA A 115 -12.52 -8.22 -20.82
CA ALA A 115 -13.51 -9.18 -20.37
C ALA A 115 -14.85 -8.46 -20.24
N ASP A 116 -15.79 -8.84 -21.08
CA ASP A 116 -17.15 -8.30 -21.27
C ASP A 116 -18.07 -8.42 -20.02
N ASP A 117 -17.49 -8.84 -18.91
CA ASP A 117 -18.14 -9.00 -17.61
C ASP A 117 -17.93 -7.76 -16.74
N GLY A 118 -18.41 -6.63 -17.10
CA GLY A 118 -18.73 -5.40 -16.33
C GLY A 118 -18.00 -5.06 -15.01
N ASP A 119 -17.20 -5.95 -14.47
CA ASP A 119 -16.49 -5.83 -13.21
C ASP A 119 -14.96 -5.85 -13.44
N GLY A 120 -14.43 -4.69 -13.79
CA GLY A 120 -13.00 -4.44 -14.02
C GLY A 120 -12.11 -4.61 -12.77
N GLY A 121 -12.56 -5.39 -11.78
CA GLY A 121 -11.87 -5.63 -10.51
C GLY A 121 -10.68 -6.57 -10.67
N GLY A 122 -9.51 -6.11 -10.24
CA GLY A 122 -8.35 -6.96 -9.95
C GLY A 122 -8.40 -7.45 -8.50
N THR A 123 -7.67 -8.51 -8.19
CA THR A 123 -7.44 -8.97 -6.81
C THR A 123 -5.97 -8.91 -6.48
N ALA A 124 -5.64 -8.49 -5.26
CA ALA A 124 -4.30 -8.57 -4.71
C ALA A 124 -4.27 -9.74 -3.70
N VAL A 125 -3.26 -10.59 -3.76
CA VAL A 125 -3.14 -11.77 -2.89
C VAL A 125 -1.70 -11.89 -2.43
N ALA A 126 -1.51 -12.16 -1.13
CA ALA A 126 -0.22 -12.63 -0.65
C ALA A 126 0.06 -14.00 -1.26
N ALA A 127 1.28 -14.21 -1.76
CA ALA A 127 1.61 -15.43 -2.45
C ALA A 127 3.01 -15.93 -2.09
N THR A 128 3.19 -17.24 -2.17
CA THR A 128 4.51 -17.87 -2.08
C THR A 128 5.20 -17.89 -3.44
N GLY A 129 6.52 -18.14 -3.47
CA GLY A 129 7.25 -18.32 -4.72
C GLY A 129 6.67 -19.44 -5.60
N ASP A 130 6.04 -20.46 -4.99
CA ASP A 130 5.38 -21.56 -5.72
C ASP A 130 4.04 -21.13 -6.32
N ASP A 131 3.31 -20.24 -5.65
CA ASP A 131 2.10 -19.64 -6.22
C ASP A 131 2.45 -18.78 -7.45
N VAL A 132 3.53 -18.00 -7.37
CA VAL A 132 4.04 -17.23 -8.53
C VAL A 132 4.35 -18.16 -9.71
N ARG A 133 5.11 -19.25 -9.47
CA ARG A 133 5.44 -20.23 -10.53
C ARG A 133 4.18 -20.89 -11.10
N ARG A 134 3.25 -21.29 -10.24
CA ARG A 134 1.99 -21.90 -10.66
C ARG A 134 1.15 -20.97 -11.53
N TRP A 135 1.14 -19.68 -11.20
CA TRP A 135 0.40 -18.68 -11.96
C TRP A 135 1.07 -18.29 -13.28
N LEU A 136 2.39 -18.24 -13.31
CA LEU A 136 3.13 -18.02 -14.54
C LEU A 136 3.05 -19.23 -15.51
N GLY A 137 2.93 -20.45 -14.96
CA GLY A 137 2.74 -21.68 -15.75
C GLY A 137 1.30 -21.98 -16.15
N GLY A 138 0.31 -21.25 -15.60
CA GLY A 138 -1.11 -21.47 -15.89
C GLY A 138 -1.51 -20.94 -17.26
N HIS A 139 -2.10 -21.84 -18.07
CA HIS A 139 -2.53 -21.56 -19.42
C HIS A 139 -3.80 -20.70 -19.46
N GLY A 140 -3.79 -19.67 -20.27
CA GLY A 140 -5.00 -19.08 -20.82
C GLY A 140 -5.39 -17.72 -20.29
N GLY A 141 -5.31 -16.76 -21.18
CA GLY A 141 -5.83 -15.41 -21.09
C GLY A 141 -4.76 -14.36 -20.82
N SER A 142 -4.86 -13.25 -21.51
CA SER A 142 -4.00 -12.05 -21.36
C SER A 142 -4.20 -11.40 -19.98
N ARG A 143 -3.72 -12.07 -18.93
CA ARG A 143 -3.73 -11.56 -17.56
C ARG A 143 -2.40 -10.86 -17.29
N ARG A 144 -2.45 -9.61 -16.94
CA ARG A 144 -1.27 -8.91 -16.43
C ARG A 144 -1.09 -9.29 -14.96
N LEU A 145 0.09 -9.77 -14.63
CA LEU A 145 0.50 -10.06 -13.26
C LEU A 145 1.52 -9.00 -12.84
N LEU A 146 1.22 -8.29 -11.77
CA LEU A 146 2.15 -7.42 -11.09
C LEU A 146 2.62 -8.14 -9.82
N VAL A 147 3.93 -8.19 -9.62
CA VAL A 147 4.54 -8.75 -8.42
C VAL A 147 5.17 -7.61 -7.64
N LEU A 148 4.68 -7.37 -6.42
CA LEU A 148 5.27 -6.42 -5.48
C LEU A 148 6.18 -7.17 -4.51
N ASP A 149 7.40 -6.68 -4.34
CA ASP A 149 8.30 -7.15 -3.28
C ASP A 149 7.90 -6.52 -1.94
N ALA A 150 7.11 -7.25 -1.16
CA ALA A 150 6.61 -6.77 0.13
C ALA A 150 7.74 -6.47 1.13
N MET A 151 8.87 -7.21 1.08
CA MET A 151 10.00 -6.96 1.97
C MET A 151 10.69 -5.65 1.61
N ARG A 152 10.91 -5.40 0.33
CA ARG A 152 11.47 -4.14 -0.16
C ARG A 152 10.56 -2.97 0.19
N LEU A 153 9.23 -3.14 -0.01
CA LEU A 153 8.23 -2.15 0.33
C LEU A 153 8.28 -1.79 1.82
N ILE A 154 8.23 -2.79 2.70
CA ILE A 154 8.21 -2.60 4.15
C ILE A 154 9.54 -2.01 4.67
N ARG A 155 10.67 -2.45 4.15
CA ARG A 155 11.97 -1.87 4.51
C ARG A 155 12.09 -0.41 4.03
N GLY A 156 11.68 -0.14 2.80
CA GLY A 156 11.63 1.22 2.26
C GLY A 156 10.72 2.13 3.07
N PHE A 157 9.55 1.64 3.47
CA PHE A 157 8.62 2.35 4.34
C PHE A 157 9.24 2.62 5.71
N GLY A 158 9.83 1.61 6.37
CA GLY A 158 10.47 1.78 7.67
C GLY A 158 11.62 2.79 7.63
N ALA A 159 12.46 2.75 6.60
CA ALA A 159 13.52 3.74 6.38
C ALA A 159 12.94 5.15 6.17
N ALA A 160 11.91 5.28 5.31
CA ALA A 160 11.26 6.55 5.05
C ALA A 160 10.67 7.18 6.32
N VAL A 161 10.03 6.39 7.19
CA VAL A 161 9.51 6.87 8.49
C VAL A 161 10.64 7.43 9.36
N VAL A 162 11.76 6.70 9.47
CA VAL A 162 12.90 7.12 10.31
C VAL A 162 13.57 8.37 9.74
N ASP A 163 13.75 8.45 8.43
CA ASP A 163 14.52 9.50 7.77
C ASP A 163 13.74 10.81 7.60
N THR A 164 12.40 10.74 7.51
CA THR A 164 11.57 11.92 7.19
C THR A 164 10.79 12.48 8.36
N MET A 165 10.53 11.71 9.41
CA MET A 165 9.79 12.17 10.56
C MET A 165 10.72 12.66 11.69
N ALA A 166 10.21 13.58 12.52
CA ALA A 166 10.91 13.93 13.75
C ALA A 166 11.15 12.66 14.61
N PRO A 167 12.32 12.49 15.26
CA PRO A 167 12.71 11.22 15.89
C PRO A 167 11.69 10.67 16.91
N GLN A 168 11.03 11.53 17.65
CA GLN A 168 10.01 11.12 18.60
C GLN A 168 8.74 10.63 17.90
N LEU A 169 8.31 11.32 16.84
CA LEU A 169 7.15 10.92 16.03
C LEU A 169 7.42 9.59 15.31
N ALA A 170 8.61 9.42 14.74
CA ALA A 170 9.04 8.19 14.09
C ALA A 170 8.98 7.00 15.07
N ARG A 171 9.57 7.12 16.26
CA ARG A 171 9.52 6.06 17.29
C ARG A 171 8.10 5.71 17.70
N SER A 172 7.25 6.71 17.95
CA SER A 172 5.85 6.47 18.33
C SER A 172 5.05 5.84 17.19
N PHE A 173 5.34 6.20 15.94
CA PHE A 173 4.65 5.63 14.79
C PHE A 173 5.11 4.19 14.53
N VAL A 174 6.41 3.89 14.65
CA VAL A 174 6.94 2.51 14.56
C VAL A 174 6.30 1.62 15.64
N ALA A 175 6.20 2.10 16.89
CA ALA A 175 5.51 1.37 17.96
C ALA A 175 4.04 1.09 17.62
N ALA A 176 3.34 2.06 17.01
CA ALA A 176 1.96 1.85 16.56
C ALA A 176 1.86 0.82 15.43
N VAL A 177 2.86 0.73 14.54
CA VAL A 177 2.93 -0.33 13.53
C VAL A 177 3.19 -1.69 14.19
N ASP A 178 4.07 -1.77 15.19
CA ASP A 178 4.31 -3.01 15.93
C ASP A 178 3.02 -3.50 16.65
N GLU A 179 2.26 -2.59 17.26
CA GLU A 179 0.93 -2.91 17.85
C GLU A 179 -0.08 -3.36 16.78
N TRP A 180 -0.09 -2.68 15.64
CA TRP A 180 -0.97 -3.01 14.51
C TRP A 180 -0.70 -4.42 13.97
N VAL A 181 0.57 -4.85 13.93
CA VAL A 181 0.98 -6.21 13.54
C VAL A 181 0.41 -7.25 14.49
N VAL A 182 0.46 -7.00 15.80
CA VAL A 182 -0.08 -7.96 16.82
C VAL A 182 -1.60 -8.11 16.69
N ALA A 183 -2.29 -7.08 16.21
CA ALA A 183 -3.75 -7.06 16.03
C ALA A 183 -4.20 -7.60 14.64
N SER A 184 -3.27 -8.01 13.78
CA SER A 184 -3.53 -8.51 12.42
C SER A 184 -3.62 -10.01 12.38
#